data_bb6e4674f9ebf9e0e8252239abf3b280
#
_entry.id   bb6e4674f9ebf9e0e8252239abf3b280
#
_cell.length_a   1.000
_cell.length_b   1.000
_cell.length_c   1.000
_cell.angle_alpha   90.00
_cell.angle_beta   90.00
_cell.angle_gamma   90.00
#
_symmetry.space_group_name_H-M   'P 1'
#
loop_
_entity.id
_entity.type
_entity.pdbx_description
1 polymer ?
#
loop_
_entity_poly.entity_id
_entity_poly.type
_entity_poly.pdbx_seq_one_letter_code
_entity_poly.pdbx_strand_id
1 'polypeptide(L)'
;GPYGAAGTSAWYNPATGRYGRSASVQGWYGGRTAASSYNPWTGNYARTNQGHNAYAQWGHSAATNGRQWVESGHVTTRRGTAIGYETSGGQKGVITHHRGGGTTIHTNNNVYAGHDGHVYKKDANGNWSHYNNGNGGWTQAGKLGSSKNPGSATERNKPNENIGGATRAGD
;
A
#
# COMPACT_ATOMS: atom_id res chain seq x y z
N GLY A 1 -28.26 13.79 23.27
CA GLY A 1 -28.51 15.18 22.92
C GLY A 1 -28.76 15.34 21.43
N PRO A 2 -29.27 16.48 20.94
CA PRO A 2 -29.73 16.67 19.57
C PRO A 2 -28.62 16.54 18.51
N TYR A 3 -27.36 16.48 18.92
CA TYR A 3 -26.21 16.53 18.02
C TYR A 3 -25.26 15.33 18.13
N GLY A 4 -25.65 14.28 18.82
CA GLY A 4 -24.83 13.08 18.94
C GLY A 4 -25.61 11.89 19.48
N ALA A 5 -25.13 10.72 19.17
CA ALA A 5 -25.63 9.44 19.66
C ALA A 5 -24.48 8.63 20.26
N ALA A 6 -24.75 7.93 21.34
CA ALA A 6 -23.85 6.95 21.93
C ALA A 6 -24.61 5.64 22.13
N GLY A 7 -23.94 4.55 21.90
CA GLY A 7 -24.53 3.22 22.05
C GLY A 7 -23.51 2.22 22.58
N THR A 8 -24.00 1.28 23.34
CA THR A 8 -23.22 0.11 23.77
C THR A 8 -24.00 -1.16 23.45
N SER A 9 -23.31 -2.23 23.14
CA SER A 9 -23.91 -3.55 22.99
C SER A 9 -23.01 -4.60 23.62
N ALA A 10 -23.64 -5.67 24.08
CA ALA A 10 -22.97 -6.89 24.49
C ALA A 10 -23.75 -8.08 23.92
N TRP A 11 -23.07 -9.13 23.54
CA TRP A 11 -23.65 -10.33 22.99
C TRP A 11 -22.89 -11.57 23.43
N TYR A 12 -23.59 -12.68 23.44
CA TYR A 12 -23.04 -14.01 23.72
C TYR A 12 -23.63 -15.02 22.74
N ASN A 13 -22.75 -15.85 22.17
CA ASN A 13 -23.14 -16.97 21.33
C ASN A 13 -22.90 -18.29 22.06
N PRO A 14 -23.93 -18.97 22.57
CA PRO A 14 -23.76 -20.18 23.34
C PRO A 14 -23.25 -21.37 22.52
N ALA A 15 -23.50 -21.39 21.20
CA ALA A 15 -23.01 -22.45 20.32
C ALA A 15 -21.49 -22.43 20.13
N THR A 16 -20.85 -21.26 20.23
CA THR A 16 -19.42 -21.09 20.06
C THR A 16 -18.69 -20.67 21.31
N GLY A 17 -19.40 -20.39 22.41
CA GLY A 17 -18.84 -19.82 23.64
C GLY A 17 -18.30 -18.40 23.51
N ARG A 18 -18.49 -17.77 22.35
CA ARG A 18 -17.93 -16.45 22.06
C ARG A 18 -18.83 -15.35 22.60
N TYR A 19 -18.25 -14.38 23.25
CA TYR A 19 -18.93 -13.17 23.67
C TYR A 19 -18.17 -11.93 23.19
N GLY A 20 -18.86 -10.81 23.12
CA GLY A 20 -18.28 -9.55 22.72
C GLY A 20 -19.08 -8.37 23.24
N ARG A 21 -18.46 -7.23 23.13
CA ARG A 21 -19.05 -5.93 23.47
C ARG A 21 -18.60 -4.88 22.47
N SER A 22 -19.43 -3.88 22.29
CA SER A 22 -19.06 -2.70 21.53
C SER A 22 -19.57 -1.44 22.22
N ALA A 23 -18.89 -0.35 21.95
CA ALA A 23 -19.31 1.00 22.31
C ALA A 23 -19.09 1.92 21.11
N SER A 24 -20.03 2.78 20.82
CA SER A 24 -19.92 3.75 19.75
C SER A 24 -20.40 5.12 20.20
N VAL A 25 -19.76 6.14 19.67
CA VAL A 25 -20.15 7.55 19.81
C VAL A 25 -20.15 8.16 18.42
N GLN A 26 -21.26 8.78 18.08
CA GLN A 26 -21.44 9.51 16.83
C GLN A 26 -21.80 10.94 17.13
N GLY A 27 -21.10 11.89 16.53
CA GLY A 27 -21.35 13.31 16.65
C GLY A 27 -21.34 14.00 15.30
N TRP A 28 -21.62 15.29 15.30
CA TRP A 28 -21.69 16.11 14.08
C TRP A 28 -20.38 16.15 13.30
N TYR A 29 -19.23 16.09 14.00
CA TYR A 29 -17.90 16.17 13.40
C TYR A 29 -17.22 14.83 13.18
N GLY A 30 -17.86 13.72 13.53
CA GLY A 30 -17.29 12.39 13.39
C GLY A 30 -17.80 11.43 14.44
N GLY A 31 -17.23 10.24 14.44
CA GLY A 31 -17.60 9.17 15.35
C GLY A 31 -16.44 8.25 15.67
N ARG A 32 -16.62 7.47 16.72
CA ARG A 32 -15.70 6.39 17.14
C ARG A 32 -16.51 5.16 17.53
N THR A 33 -15.95 4.01 17.21
CA THR A 33 -16.48 2.72 17.64
C THR A 33 -15.35 1.87 18.15
N ALA A 34 -15.55 1.27 19.31
CA ALA A 34 -14.66 0.26 19.86
C ALA A 34 -15.44 -1.04 20.02
N ALA A 35 -14.86 -2.15 19.61
CA ALA A 35 -15.46 -3.46 19.80
C ALA A 35 -14.39 -4.47 20.20
N SER A 36 -14.79 -5.44 21.00
CA SER A 36 -13.96 -6.59 21.36
C SER A 36 -14.78 -7.86 21.44
N SER A 37 -14.13 -8.98 21.17
CA SER A 37 -14.71 -10.29 21.35
C SER A 37 -13.68 -11.25 21.93
N TYR A 38 -14.16 -12.21 22.73
CA TYR A 38 -13.33 -13.23 23.35
C TYR A 38 -14.05 -14.58 23.31
N ASN A 39 -13.29 -15.61 23.05
CA ASN A 39 -13.74 -16.99 23.15
C ASN A 39 -12.91 -17.73 24.21
N PRO A 40 -13.48 -18.01 25.40
CA PRO A 40 -12.73 -18.67 26.48
C PRO A 40 -12.38 -20.13 26.16
N TRP A 41 -13.10 -20.79 25.23
CA TRP A 41 -12.81 -22.17 24.86
C TRP A 41 -11.59 -22.30 23.97
N THR A 42 -11.31 -21.29 23.14
CA THR A 42 -10.19 -21.30 22.20
C THR A 42 -9.09 -20.32 22.56
N GLY A 43 -9.30 -19.44 23.54
CA GLY A 43 -8.38 -18.35 23.88
C GLY A 43 -8.35 -17.23 22.84
N ASN A 44 -9.21 -17.27 21.82
CA ASN A 44 -9.24 -16.26 20.76
C ASN A 44 -9.78 -14.95 21.31
N TYR A 45 -9.02 -13.88 21.09
CA TYR A 45 -9.40 -12.50 21.40
C TYR A 45 -9.22 -11.62 20.18
N ALA A 46 -10.16 -10.71 19.97
CA ALA A 46 -10.04 -9.68 18.96
C ALA A 46 -10.58 -8.36 19.48
N ARG A 47 -9.96 -7.27 19.07
CA ARG A 47 -10.41 -5.90 19.34
C ARG A 47 -10.28 -5.04 18.10
N THR A 48 -11.15 -4.05 17.99
CA THR A 48 -11.05 -3.02 16.96
C THR A 48 -11.46 -1.68 17.53
N ASN A 49 -10.79 -0.62 17.08
CA ASN A 49 -11.15 0.75 17.33
C ASN A 49 -11.21 1.44 15.98
N GLN A 50 -12.31 2.07 15.66
CA GLN A 50 -12.54 2.76 14.40
C GLN A 50 -12.96 4.18 14.70
N GLY A 51 -12.58 5.10 13.85
CA GLY A 51 -12.99 6.49 13.96
C GLY A 51 -13.06 7.16 12.60
N HIS A 52 -13.82 8.22 12.53
CA HIS A 52 -13.90 9.05 11.33
C HIS A 52 -14.19 10.50 11.69
N ASN A 53 -13.82 11.37 10.79
CA ASN A 53 -14.23 12.77 10.76
C ASN A 53 -14.52 13.19 9.31
N ALA A 54 -14.73 14.47 9.06
CA ALA A 54 -15.01 15.00 7.72
C ALA A 54 -13.85 14.76 6.70
N TYR A 55 -12.64 14.48 7.16
CA TYR A 55 -11.44 14.43 6.32
C TYR A 55 -10.82 13.05 6.22
N ALA A 56 -11.03 12.18 7.20
CA ALA A 56 -10.38 10.88 7.30
C ALA A 56 -11.23 9.86 8.05
N GLN A 57 -10.98 8.60 7.70
CA GLN A 57 -11.38 7.44 8.48
C GLN A 57 -10.11 6.72 8.93
N TRP A 58 -10.10 6.18 10.14
CA TRP A 58 -8.97 5.43 10.67
C TRP A 58 -9.44 4.29 11.54
N GLY A 59 -8.59 3.32 11.70
CA GLY A 59 -8.88 2.21 12.58
C GLY A 59 -7.64 1.45 12.96
N HIS A 60 -7.75 0.74 14.06
CA HIS A 60 -6.75 -0.20 14.56
C HIS A 60 -7.47 -1.46 15.02
N SER A 61 -6.95 -2.61 14.61
CA SER A 61 -7.49 -3.91 14.95
C SER A 61 -6.36 -4.83 15.41
N ALA A 62 -6.63 -5.65 16.40
CA ALA A 62 -5.72 -6.66 16.88
C ALA A 62 -6.49 -7.96 17.11
N ALA A 63 -5.87 -9.08 16.79
CA ALA A 63 -6.40 -10.40 17.08
C ALA A 63 -5.29 -11.35 17.56
N THR A 64 -5.65 -12.26 18.44
CA THR A 64 -4.76 -13.31 18.92
C THR A 64 -5.52 -14.61 19.20
N ASN A 65 -4.83 -15.72 19.04
CA ASN A 65 -5.30 -17.04 19.46
C ASN A 65 -4.60 -17.54 20.74
N GLY A 66 -3.97 -16.63 21.48
CA GLY A 66 -3.21 -16.94 22.70
C GLY A 66 -1.75 -17.31 22.45
N ARG A 67 -1.37 -17.66 21.19
CA ARG A 67 0.01 -18.00 20.79
C ARG A 67 0.56 -17.04 19.76
N GLN A 68 -0.26 -16.64 18.83
CA GLN A 68 0.08 -15.74 17.74
C GLN A 68 -0.85 -14.54 17.79
N TRP A 69 -0.35 -13.41 17.34
CA TRP A 69 -1.13 -12.20 17.20
C TRP A 69 -0.87 -11.51 15.87
N VAL A 70 -1.83 -10.76 15.44
CA VAL A 70 -1.75 -9.83 14.32
C VAL A 70 -2.36 -8.50 14.73
N GLU A 71 -1.70 -7.43 14.39
CA GLU A 71 -2.20 -6.07 14.51
C GLU A 71 -2.26 -5.41 13.13
N SER A 72 -3.25 -4.57 12.93
CA SER A 72 -3.37 -3.76 11.72
C SER A 72 -3.95 -2.40 12.03
N GLY A 73 -3.47 -1.40 11.31
CA GLY A 73 -4.04 -0.06 11.35
C GLY A 73 -4.28 0.46 9.95
N HIS A 74 -5.29 1.28 9.76
CA HIS A 74 -5.54 1.91 8.49
C HIS A 74 -5.91 3.38 8.66
N VAL A 75 -5.60 4.15 7.63
CA VAL A 75 -6.06 5.54 7.47
C VAL A 75 -6.52 5.71 6.04
N THR A 76 -7.74 6.18 5.86
CA THR A 76 -8.31 6.53 4.57
C THR A 76 -8.59 8.04 4.54
N THR A 77 -8.12 8.70 3.50
CA THR A 77 -8.31 10.12 3.24
C THR A 77 -8.80 10.34 1.82
N ARG A 78 -8.98 11.58 1.42
CA ARG A 78 -9.27 11.93 0.01
C ARG A 78 -8.15 11.52 -0.96
N ARG A 79 -6.92 11.31 -0.50
CA ARG A 79 -5.76 10.93 -1.33
C ARG A 79 -5.63 9.44 -1.53
N GLY A 80 -6.24 8.62 -0.68
CA GLY A 80 -6.15 7.17 -0.73
C GLY A 80 -6.19 6.54 0.65
N THR A 81 -5.81 5.27 0.71
CA THR A 81 -5.79 4.47 1.93
C THR A 81 -4.39 3.93 2.18
N ALA A 82 -3.94 4.02 3.43
CA ALA A 82 -2.76 3.33 3.92
C ALA A 82 -3.17 2.31 4.98
N ILE A 83 -2.61 1.10 4.91
CA ILE A 83 -2.84 0.01 5.85
C ILE A 83 -1.48 -0.49 6.31
N GLY A 84 -1.23 -0.46 7.61
CA GLY A 84 -0.08 -1.09 8.24
C GLY A 84 -0.48 -2.38 8.93
N TYR A 85 0.41 -3.38 8.95
CA TYR A 85 0.21 -4.62 9.71
C TYR A 85 1.51 -5.12 10.33
N GLU A 86 1.37 -5.83 11.45
CA GLU A 86 2.45 -6.53 12.12
C GLU A 86 1.93 -7.83 12.73
N THR A 87 2.76 -8.86 12.76
CA THR A 87 2.43 -10.17 13.32
C THR A 87 3.46 -10.61 14.37
N SER A 88 3.07 -11.53 15.26
CA SER A 88 3.97 -12.15 16.23
C SER A 88 5.15 -12.89 15.61
N GLY A 89 5.07 -13.27 14.34
CA GLY A 89 6.16 -13.86 13.57
C GLY A 89 7.15 -12.84 12.99
N GLY A 90 7.03 -11.55 13.34
CA GLY A 90 7.91 -10.49 12.85
C GLY A 90 7.63 -10.04 11.42
N GLN A 91 6.57 -10.51 10.80
CA GLN A 91 6.12 -10.03 9.50
C GLN A 91 5.42 -8.69 9.68
N LYS A 92 5.86 -7.71 8.93
CA LYS A 92 5.25 -6.37 8.92
C LYS A 92 5.25 -5.78 7.52
N GLY A 93 4.35 -4.86 7.29
CA GLY A 93 4.28 -4.17 6.01
C GLY A 93 3.32 -3.01 6.02
N VAL A 94 3.37 -2.26 4.93
CA VAL A 94 2.46 -1.15 4.66
C VAL A 94 1.93 -1.29 3.24
N ILE A 95 0.62 -1.22 3.11
CA ILE A 95 -0.08 -1.19 1.83
C ILE A 95 -0.60 0.23 1.65
N THR A 96 -0.27 0.85 0.53
CA THR A 96 -0.78 2.19 0.18
C THR A 96 -1.51 2.10 -1.15
N HIS A 97 -2.75 2.52 -1.14
CA HIS A 97 -3.56 2.65 -2.35
C HIS A 97 -3.86 4.13 -2.61
N HIS A 98 -3.52 4.62 -3.78
CA HIS A 98 -3.75 6.00 -4.21
C HIS A 98 -5.07 6.12 -4.95
N ARG A 99 -5.81 7.19 -4.72
CA ARG A 99 -7.11 7.44 -5.34
C ARG A 99 -7.05 7.56 -6.88
N GLY A 100 -5.92 7.97 -7.43
CA GLY A 100 -5.65 8.03 -8.87
C GLY A 100 -5.25 6.71 -9.51
N GLY A 101 -5.38 5.60 -8.79
CA GLY A 101 -4.87 4.29 -9.19
C GLY A 101 -3.47 4.04 -8.62
N GLY A 102 -3.05 2.80 -8.70
CA GLY A 102 -1.78 2.36 -8.16
C GLY A 102 -1.84 1.94 -6.69
N THR A 103 -1.21 0.81 -6.44
CA THR A 103 -1.05 0.25 -5.09
C THR A 103 0.41 -0.09 -4.87
N THR A 104 0.92 0.28 -3.71
CA THR A 104 2.28 -0.07 -3.28
C THR A 104 2.18 -0.90 -2.01
N ILE A 105 2.94 -1.99 -1.95
CA ILE A 105 3.04 -2.86 -0.79
C ILE A 105 4.49 -2.93 -0.38
N HIS A 106 4.80 -2.48 0.82
CA HIS A 106 6.10 -2.65 1.46
C HIS A 106 6.00 -3.78 2.46
N THR A 107 6.91 -4.74 2.37
CA THR A 107 7.07 -5.84 3.32
C THR A 107 8.46 -5.77 3.94
N ASN A 108 8.82 -6.70 4.83
CA ASN A 108 10.16 -6.77 5.41
C ASN A 108 11.28 -6.79 4.35
N ASN A 109 11.05 -7.47 3.22
CA ASN A 109 12.10 -7.77 2.25
C ASN A 109 11.83 -7.22 0.84
N ASN A 110 10.59 -6.88 0.52
CA ASN A 110 10.20 -6.53 -0.83
C ASN A 110 9.30 -5.31 -0.88
N VAL A 111 9.35 -4.61 -1.99
CA VAL A 111 8.37 -3.61 -2.35
C VAL A 111 7.64 -4.07 -3.61
N TYR A 112 6.32 -4.06 -3.57
CA TYR A 112 5.48 -4.34 -4.72
C TYR A 112 4.79 -3.06 -5.15
N ALA A 113 4.69 -2.84 -6.45
CA ALA A 113 3.96 -1.72 -7.02
C ALA A 113 3.05 -2.23 -8.13
N GLY A 114 1.78 -1.87 -8.07
CA GLY A 114 0.78 -2.22 -9.07
C GLY A 114 0.06 -0.98 -9.59
N HIS A 115 -0.07 -0.87 -10.90
CA HIS A 115 -0.82 0.18 -11.58
C HIS A 115 -1.27 -0.33 -12.95
N ASP A 116 -2.52 -0.08 -13.32
CA ASP A 116 -3.09 -0.36 -14.64
C ASP A 116 -2.84 -1.80 -15.16
N GLY A 117 -3.02 -2.78 -14.27
CA GLY A 117 -2.83 -4.20 -14.62
C GLY A 117 -1.38 -4.68 -14.63
N HIS A 118 -0.42 -3.81 -14.37
CA HIS A 118 0.99 -4.17 -14.26
C HIS A 118 1.41 -4.30 -12.79
N VAL A 119 2.18 -5.34 -12.48
CA VAL A 119 2.72 -5.56 -11.13
C VAL A 119 4.23 -5.69 -11.19
N TYR A 120 4.90 -4.91 -10.36
CA TYR A 120 6.35 -4.88 -10.20
C TYR A 120 6.74 -5.26 -8.77
N LYS A 121 7.87 -5.91 -8.62
CA LYS A 121 8.48 -6.22 -7.33
C LYS A 121 9.91 -5.72 -7.31
N LYS A 122 10.29 -5.06 -6.24
CA LYS A 122 11.68 -4.72 -5.91
C LYS A 122 12.12 -5.59 -4.73
N ASP A 123 13.20 -6.33 -4.89
CA ASP A 123 13.78 -7.14 -3.81
C ASP A 123 14.66 -6.31 -2.87
N ALA A 124 15.17 -6.94 -1.80
CA ALA A 124 16.07 -6.32 -0.83
C ALA A 124 17.40 -5.83 -1.44
N ASN A 125 17.82 -6.43 -2.56
CA ASN A 125 19.03 -6.06 -3.29
C ASN A 125 18.81 -4.92 -4.30
N GLY A 126 17.57 -4.44 -4.40
CA GLY A 126 17.20 -3.36 -5.30
C GLY A 126 16.88 -3.79 -6.73
N ASN A 127 16.80 -5.09 -7.00
CA ASN A 127 16.46 -5.59 -8.33
C ASN A 127 14.95 -5.51 -8.54
N TRP A 128 14.55 -5.04 -9.71
CA TRP A 128 13.15 -5.00 -10.12
C TRP A 128 12.78 -6.21 -10.97
N SER A 129 11.61 -6.75 -10.73
CA SER A 129 10.98 -7.79 -11.53
C SER A 129 9.56 -7.34 -11.91
N HIS A 130 9.14 -7.73 -13.08
CA HIS A 130 7.79 -7.54 -13.61
C HIS A 130 7.06 -8.88 -13.63
N TYR A 131 5.83 -8.93 -13.18
CA TYR A 131 5.00 -10.12 -13.26
C TYR A 131 4.41 -10.25 -14.66
N ASN A 132 4.70 -11.36 -15.33
CA ASN A 132 4.15 -11.67 -16.63
C ASN A 132 3.08 -12.76 -16.50
N ASN A 133 1.83 -12.37 -16.69
CA ASN A 133 0.68 -13.25 -16.54
C ASN A 133 0.64 -14.36 -17.62
N GLY A 134 1.22 -14.12 -18.80
CA GLY A 134 1.27 -15.09 -19.90
C GLY A 134 2.20 -16.27 -19.64
N ASN A 135 3.27 -16.07 -18.90
CA ASN A 135 4.26 -17.10 -18.53
C ASN A 135 4.21 -17.50 -17.05
N GLY A 136 3.24 -16.95 -16.28
CA GLY A 136 3.00 -17.30 -14.88
C GLY A 136 4.14 -16.98 -13.92
N GLY A 137 5.01 -16.00 -14.22
CA GLY A 137 6.20 -15.78 -13.42
C GLY A 137 6.73 -14.35 -13.40
N TRP A 138 7.76 -14.17 -12.56
CA TRP A 138 8.51 -12.93 -12.44
C TRP A 138 9.65 -12.89 -13.45
N THR A 139 9.67 -11.90 -14.30
CA THR A 139 10.76 -11.62 -15.23
C THR A 139 11.56 -10.42 -14.69
N GLN A 140 12.88 -10.54 -14.66
CA GLN A 140 13.73 -9.44 -14.20
C GLN A 140 13.56 -8.24 -15.15
N ALA A 141 13.02 -7.16 -14.62
CA ALA A 141 13.08 -5.85 -15.27
C ALA A 141 14.43 -5.25 -14.90
N GLY A 142 15.28 -4.94 -15.86
CA GLY A 142 16.61 -4.40 -15.59
C GLY A 142 16.58 -3.27 -14.55
N LYS A 143 17.72 -2.96 -13.92
CA LYS A 143 17.82 -1.88 -12.92
C LYS A 143 17.17 -0.61 -13.45
N LEU A 144 15.98 -0.28 -12.99
CA LEU A 144 15.40 1.07 -13.13
C LEU A 144 16.22 2.02 -12.28
N GLY A 145 17.31 2.57 -12.85
CA GLY A 145 18.21 3.40 -12.06
C GLY A 145 19.45 3.88 -12.79
N SER A 146 19.45 3.84 -14.12
CA SER A 146 20.36 4.65 -14.92
C SER A 146 19.53 5.39 -15.95
N SER A 147 18.80 6.38 -15.51
CA SER A 147 18.39 7.47 -16.36
C SER A 147 19.68 8.14 -16.85
N LYS A 148 20.15 7.73 -18.02
CA LYS A 148 21.03 8.58 -18.80
C LYS A 148 20.27 9.89 -18.96
N ASN A 149 20.85 10.92 -18.41
CA ASN A 149 20.48 12.31 -18.59
C ASN A 149 20.10 12.53 -20.08
N PRO A 150 18.88 12.95 -20.43
CA PRO A 150 18.55 13.23 -21.83
C PRO A 150 19.17 14.56 -22.34
N GLY A 151 20.17 15.07 -21.67
CA GLY A 151 20.86 16.33 -21.99
C GLY A 151 22.11 16.24 -22.87
N SER A 152 22.42 15.08 -23.46
CA SER A 152 23.64 14.91 -24.28
C SER A 152 23.36 14.43 -25.71
N ALA A 153 22.21 14.74 -26.26
CA ALA A 153 21.88 14.46 -27.66
C ALA A 153 21.90 15.72 -28.55
N THR A 154 22.78 16.66 -28.26
CA THR A 154 22.96 17.85 -29.12
C THR A 154 24.41 17.98 -29.53
N GLU A 155 24.94 16.89 -30.12
CA GLU A 155 26.17 17.03 -30.92
C GLU A 155 26.31 15.82 -31.84
N ARG A 156 25.69 15.90 -32.98
CA ARG A 156 26.12 15.21 -34.21
C ARG A 156 25.12 15.40 -35.33
N ASN A 157 25.15 16.55 -35.92
CA ASN A 157 24.89 16.72 -37.34
C ASN A 157 25.54 18.03 -37.78
N LYS A 158 26.86 17.99 -37.98
CA LYS A 158 27.49 18.92 -38.90
C LYS A 158 27.46 18.27 -40.27
N PRO A 159 26.87 18.91 -41.27
CA PRO A 159 27.01 18.47 -42.65
C PRO A 159 28.50 18.63 -43.05
N ASN A 160 29.04 17.60 -43.64
CA ASN A 160 30.36 17.59 -44.24
C ASN A 160 30.28 18.42 -45.53
N GLU A 161 30.61 19.72 -45.48
CA GLU A 161 30.82 20.50 -46.67
C GLU A 161 32.23 20.19 -47.24
N ASN A 162 32.23 19.19 -48.11
CA ASN A 162 33.35 18.95 -48.99
C ASN A 162 33.09 19.76 -50.29
N ILE A 163 33.50 21.02 -50.32
CA ILE A 163 33.49 21.81 -51.51
C ILE A 163 34.76 21.50 -52.27
N GLY A 164 34.60 20.70 -53.33
CA GLY A 164 35.62 20.38 -54.30
C GLY A 164 36.18 21.64 -54.97
N GLY A 165 37.50 21.75 -54.97
CA GLY A 165 38.24 22.77 -55.66
C GLY A 165 38.02 22.72 -57.16
N ALA A 166 37.60 23.79 -57.71
CA ALA A 166 37.63 24.01 -59.14
C ALA A 166 39.02 24.56 -59.52
N THR A 167 39.79 23.75 -60.19
CA THR A 167 40.96 24.16 -60.97
C THR A 167 40.57 25.03 -62.14
N ARG A 168 41.09 26.20 -62.17
CA ARG A 168 40.99 27.11 -63.37
C ARG A 168 42.25 26.97 -64.11
N ALA A 169 42.24 26.44 -65.34
CA ALA A 169 43.27 26.47 -66.32
C ALA A 169 43.19 27.81 -67.06
N GLY A 170 44.26 28.42 -67.35
CA GLY A 170 45.12 29.10 -68.12
C GLY A 170 44.65 29.87 -69.36
N ASP A 171 45.13 30.84 -69.60
CA ASP A 171 45.78 31.62 -70.64
C ASP A 171 45.81 33.08 -70.23
#